data_d7811776bdd115eaac32b771d9e5aace
#
_entry.id   d7811776bdd115eaac32b771d9e5aace
#
_cell.length_a   1.000
_cell.length_b   1.000
_cell.length_c   1.000
_cell.angle_alpha   90.00
_cell.angle_beta   90.00
_cell.angle_gamma   90.00
#
_symmetry.space_group_name_H-M   'P 1'
#
loop_
_entity.id
_entity.type
_entity.pdbx_description
1 polymer ?
#
loop_
_entity_poly.entity_id
_entity_poly.type
_entity_poly.pdbx_seq_one_letter_code
_entity_poly.pdbx_strand_id
1 'polypeptide(L)'
;KQEVAYAQKKGLEVIVTDHHRESPEPTEWPDCLIINSTMAREKYPCKFLAGVGVAYKLVQAILERSTLSDNQKKTLERRCLDLVALGTIADCVPLLMENRQLVKEGIEIMNTSTSPRIGLKELARVAQISGEINEWNISWQLAPRINVAGRLDHANSAYRLLTTKDRDEAAQIADDLNQKNNERQQKTQEIIDFCLSELLELQADDSLLVFISPRQDPWPEGIIGLVAGRLAEKTGKPVLVITKSEQGYKGSGRSNVENFSLIALLEEVASNLDRYGGHAGACGFNLKVQQLPNFLIDIKKLAVKKLAKLDLQPKLLIDAELPVDAIDMSIAEWIEKLAPFGQGNPEPKFVAYHEVIDDINTAGISQQHLKLRFGNYWALAFRQAENYSDLRPGQIVNIVYNLEINRYNSHAEPQLKIIDLHRTDN
;
A
#
# COMPACT_ATOMS: atom_id res chain seq x y z
N LYS A 1 -13.21 -5.97 -23.62
CA LYS A 1 -13.77 -6.78 -24.73
C LYS A 1 -13.84 -5.99 -26.02
N GLN A 2 -14.37 -4.76 -26.02
CA GLN A 2 -14.53 -3.94 -27.23
C GLN A 2 -13.16 -3.59 -27.86
N GLU A 3 -12.17 -3.27 -27.08
CA GLU A 3 -10.81 -2.95 -27.50
C GLU A 3 -10.13 -4.16 -28.20
N VAL A 4 -10.31 -5.35 -27.64
CA VAL A 4 -9.82 -6.60 -28.25
C VAL A 4 -10.49 -6.84 -29.60
N ALA A 5 -11.82 -6.73 -29.66
CA ALA A 5 -12.56 -6.89 -30.90
C ALA A 5 -12.14 -5.84 -31.96
N TYR A 6 -11.83 -4.61 -31.53
CA TYR A 6 -11.32 -3.57 -32.42
C TYR A 6 -9.94 -3.93 -32.97
N ALA A 7 -9.01 -4.39 -32.11
CA ALA A 7 -7.67 -4.80 -32.53
C ALA A 7 -7.71 -5.97 -33.53
N GLN A 8 -8.53 -6.98 -33.25
CA GLN A 8 -8.75 -8.13 -34.15
C GLN A 8 -9.31 -7.72 -35.51
N LYS A 9 -10.25 -6.74 -35.56
CA LYS A 9 -10.75 -6.17 -36.81
C LYS A 9 -9.64 -5.46 -37.62
N LYS A 10 -8.57 -5.02 -36.96
CA LYS A 10 -7.38 -4.44 -37.60
C LYS A 10 -6.33 -5.50 -37.99
N GLY A 11 -6.63 -6.79 -37.83
CA GLY A 11 -5.75 -7.88 -38.19
C GLY A 11 -4.70 -8.22 -37.14
N LEU A 12 -4.86 -7.75 -35.90
CA LEU A 12 -3.93 -8.06 -34.80
C LEU A 12 -4.37 -9.33 -34.07
N GLU A 13 -3.44 -10.21 -33.79
CA GLU A 13 -3.60 -11.27 -32.79
C GLU A 13 -3.42 -10.67 -31.39
N VAL A 14 -4.31 -11.02 -30.46
CA VAL A 14 -4.33 -10.43 -29.13
C VAL A 14 -4.17 -11.53 -28.08
N ILE A 15 -3.23 -11.32 -27.16
CA ILE A 15 -3.06 -12.09 -25.93
C ILE A 15 -3.25 -11.12 -24.76
N VAL A 16 -4.15 -11.44 -23.84
CA VAL A 16 -4.34 -10.66 -22.61
C VAL A 16 -3.58 -11.34 -21.48
N THR A 17 -2.71 -10.58 -20.81
CA THR A 17 -2.08 -10.97 -19.55
C THR A 17 -2.69 -10.13 -18.44
N ASP A 18 -3.31 -10.78 -17.45
CA ASP A 18 -4.05 -10.09 -16.38
C ASP A 18 -3.95 -10.87 -15.07
N HIS A 19 -4.30 -10.24 -13.96
CA HIS A 19 -4.36 -10.82 -12.62
C HIS A 19 -5.63 -10.43 -11.84
N HIS A 20 -6.48 -9.59 -12.43
CA HIS A 20 -7.75 -9.24 -11.83
C HIS A 20 -8.71 -10.43 -11.82
N ARG A 21 -9.67 -10.39 -10.89
CA ARG A 21 -10.76 -11.38 -10.89
C ARG A 21 -11.56 -11.24 -12.17
N GLU A 22 -11.86 -12.37 -12.78
CA GLU A 22 -12.70 -12.43 -13.95
C GLU A 22 -14.14 -11.94 -13.64
N SER A 23 -14.80 -11.34 -14.63
CA SER A 23 -16.21 -11.06 -14.53
C SER A 23 -16.97 -12.38 -14.38
N PRO A 24 -17.97 -12.46 -13.48
CA PRO A 24 -18.82 -13.64 -13.36
C PRO A 24 -19.61 -13.95 -14.64
N GLU A 25 -19.78 -12.95 -15.53
CA GLU A 25 -20.48 -13.08 -16.80
C GLU A 25 -19.52 -13.44 -17.94
N PRO A 26 -19.47 -14.70 -18.42
CA PRO A 26 -18.57 -15.11 -19.51
C PRO A 26 -18.77 -14.31 -20.81
N THR A 27 -19.96 -13.77 -21.03
CA THR A 27 -20.28 -12.92 -22.18
C THR A 27 -19.50 -11.60 -22.20
N GLU A 28 -18.96 -11.17 -21.08
CA GLU A 28 -18.13 -9.97 -20.97
C GLU A 28 -16.66 -10.24 -21.30
N TRP A 29 -16.24 -11.49 -21.38
CA TRP A 29 -14.86 -11.81 -21.66
C TRP A 29 -14.49 -11.49 -23.10
N PRO A 30 -13.25 -11.06 -23.37
CA PRO A 30 -12.76 -10.89 -24.72
C PRO A 30 -12.56 -12.25 -25.39
N ASP A 31 -12.80 -12.32 -26.69
CA ASP A 31 -12.56 -13.52 -27.51
C ASP A 31 -11.08 -13.56 -27.93
N CYS A 32 -10.21 -13.92 -27.02
CA CYS A 32 -8.77 -14.06 -27.25
C CYS A 32 -8.14 -14.99 -26.20
N LEU A 33 -6.84 -15.29 -26.36
CA LEU A 33 -6.08 -16.00 -25.34
C LEU A 33 -5.90 -15.10 -24.11
N ILE A 34 -6.33 -15.60 -22.94
CA ILE A 34 -6.18 -14.91 -21.67
C ILE A 34 -5.23 -15.73 -20.79
N ILE A 35 -4.19 -15.09 -20.30
CA ILE A 35 -3.23 -15.64 -19.33
C ILE A 35 -3.48 -14.93 -18.01
N ASN A 36 -4.17 -15.59 -17.08
CA ASN A 36 -4.52 -15.04 -15.79
C ASN A 36 -4.62 -16.16 -14.75
N SER A 37 -3.72 -16.14 -13.76
CA SER A 37 -3.63 -17.19 -12.74
C SER A 37 -4.83 -17.22 -11.78
N THR A 38 -5.62 -16.14 -11.69
CA THR A 38 -6.76 -16.04 -10.76
C THR A 38 -8.02 -16.73 -11.31
N MET A 39 -8.10 -16.98 -12.62
CA MET A 39 -9.27 -17.61 -13.22
C MET A 39 -9.59 -18.95 -12.60
N ALA A 40 -10.87 -19.23 -12.39
CA ALA A 40 -11.32 -20.48 -11.75
C ALA A 40 -10.88 -21.74 -12.51
N ARG A 41 -10.81 -21.66 -13.85
CA ARG A 41 -10.41 -22.76 -14.74
C ARG A 41 -8.88 -23.01 -14.77
N GLU A 42 -8.08 -22.05 -14.29
CA GLU A 42 -6.63 -22.17 -14.30
C GLU A 42 -6.11 -23.11 -13.22
N LYS A 43 -5.11 -23.92 -13.60
CA LYS A 43 -4.46 -24.88 -12.69
C LYS A 43 -3.15 -24.35 -12.12
N TYR A 44 -2.75 -23.13 -12.47
CA TYR A 44 -1.50 -22.55 -11.96
C TYR A 44 -1.57 -22.45 -10.42
N PRO A 45 -0.54 -22.94 -9.70
CA PRO A 45 -0.62 -23.10 -8.25
C PRO A 45 -0.64 -21.76 -7.50
N CYS A 46 0.08 -20.74 -7.99
CA CYS A 46 0.11 -19.42 -7.38
C CYS A 46 -1.03 -18.55 -7.94
N LYS A 47 -2.10 -18.40 -7.17
CA LYS A 47 -3.27 -17.58 -7.54
C LYS A 47 -3.10 -16.09 -7.24
N PHE A 48 -1.94 -15.68 -6.70
CA PHE A 48 -1.71 -14.32 -6.20
C PHE A 48 -0.71 -13.52 -7.07
N LEU A 49 -0.34 -14.02 -8.25
CA LEU A 49 0.60 -13.27 -9.10
C LEU A 49 0.03 -11.89 -9.43
N ALA A 50 0.86 -10.86 -9.24
CA ALA A 50 0.59 -9.53 -9.80
C ALA A 50 0.66 -9.55 -11.32
N GLY A 51 0.12 -8.54 -12.00
CA GLY A 51 0.19 -8.42 -13.46
C GLY A 51 1.61 -8.51 -14.01
N VAL A 52 2.59 -7.92 -13.30
CA VAL A 52 4.02 -8.02 -13.64
C VAL A 52 4.54 -9.46 -13.48
N GLY A 53 4.06 -10.22 -12.51
CA GLY A 53 4.39 -11.63 -12.32
C GLY A 53 3.85 -12.49 -13.46
N VAL A 54 2.62 -12.26 -13.90
CA VAL A 54 2.04 -12.93 -15.09
C VAL A 54 2.85 -12.60 -16.36
N ALA A 55 3.21 -11.33 -16.55
CA ALA A 55 4.08 -10.92 -17.66
C ALA A 55 5.45 -11.59 -17.60
N TYR A 56 6.02 -11.74 -16.41
CA TYR A 56 7.29 -12.44 -16.21
C TYR A 56 7.18 -13.93 -16.58
N LYS A 57 6.08 -14.62 -16.26
CA LYS A 57 5.84 -16.00 -16.71
C LYS A 57 5.79 -16.12 -18.23
N LEU A 58 5.20 -15.14 -18.91
CA LEU A 58 5.22 -15.10 -20.36
C LEU A 58 6.66 -14.92 -20.89
N VAL A 59 7.48 -14.05 -20.26
CA VAL A 59 8.89 -13.91 -20.60
C VAL A 59 9.63 -15.24 -20.45
N GLN A 60 9.45 -15.96 -19.35
CA GLN A 60 10.06 -17.28 -19.14
C GLN A 60 9.67 -18.27 -20.23
N ALA A 61 8.39 -18.35 -20.58
CA ALA A 61 7.91 -19.26 -21.64
C ALA A 61 8.50 -18.91 -23.03
N ILE A 62 8.66 -17.63 -23.35
CA ILE A 62 9.31 -17.17 -24.59
C ILE A 62 10.80 -17.54 -24.60
N LEU A 63 11.50 -17.30 -23.50
CA LEU A 63 12.91 -17.61 -23.35
C LEU A 63 13.17 -19.11 -23.46
N GLU A 64 12.33 -19.93 -22.85
CA GLU A 64 12.42 -21.40 -22.94
C GLU A 64 12.41 -21.89 -24.39
N ARG A 65 11.56 -21.31 -25.23
CA ARG A 65 11.44 -21.65 -26.67
C ARG A 65 12.42 -20.92 -27.55
N SER A 66 13.22 -20.02 -27.04
CA SER A 66 14.21 -19.28 -27.80
C SER A 66 15.45 -20.14 -28.09
N THR A 67 16.25 -19.74 -29.10
CA THR A 67 17.53 -20.34 -29.42
C THR A 67 18.71 -19.87 -28.57
N LEU A 68 18.43 -19.08 -27.53
CA LEU A 68 19.46 -18.58 -26.62
C LEU A 68 20.05 -19.70 -25.77
N SER A 69 21.31 -19.58 -25.40
CA SER A 69 21.93 -20.48 -24.43
C SER A 69 21.29 -20.34 -23.04
N ASP A 70 21.34 -21.39 -22.22
CA ASP A 70 20.77 -21.39 -20.87
C ASP A 70 21.31 -20.24 -20.01
N ASN A 71 22.58 -19.88 -20.16
CA ASN A 71 23.19 -18.77 -19.46
C ASN A 71 22.60 -17.40 -19.87
N GLN A 72 22.32 -17.23 -21.17
CA GLN A 72 21.67 -16.03 -21.69
C GLN A 72 20.21 -15.93 -21.19
N LYS A 73 19.47 -17.06 -21.21
CA LYS A 73 18.10 -17.14 -20.68
C LYS A 73 18.05 -16.73 -19.22
N LYS A 74 18.86 -17.36 -18.36
CA LYS A 74 18.97 -17.03 -16.93
C LYS A 74 19.35 -15.56 -16.69
N THR A 75 20.25 -15.02 -17.51
CA THR A 75 20.64 -13.61 -17.39
C THR A 75 19.48 -12.66 -17.71
N LEU A 76 18.68 -12.96 -18.74
CA LEU A 76 17.52 -12.15 -19.12
C LEU A 76 16.40 -12.25 -18.09
N GLU A 77 16.08 -13.47 -17.61
CA GLU A 77 15.13 -13.68 -16.53
C GLU A 77 15.52 -12.87 -15.30
N ARG A 78 16.77 -13.01 -14.86
CA ARG A 78 17.27 -12.30 -13.69
C ARG A 78 17.16 -10.77 -13.82
N ARG A 79 17.37 -10.22 -15.03
CA ARG A 79 17.25 -8.78 -15.29
C ARG A 79 15.81 -8.23 -15.18
N CYS A 80 14.81 -9.10 -15.17
CA CYS A 80 13.42 -8.69 -15.03
C CYS A 80 12.95 -8.65 -13.57
N LEU A 81 13.66 -9.33 -12.66
CA LEU A 81 13.20 -9.55 -11.30
C LEU A 81 13.12 -8.25 -10.46
N ASP A 82 13.94 -7.25 -10.76
CA ASP A 82 13.82 -5.92 -10.15
C ASP A 82 12.45 -5.27 -10.41
N LEU A 83 11.97 -5.36 -11.66
CA LEU A 83 10.63 -4.87 -12.02
C LEU A 83 9.53 -5.75 -11.42
N VAL A 84 9.75 -7.06 -11.36
CA VAL A 84 8.80 -7.98 -10.75
C VAL A 84 8.61 -7.67 -9.27
N ALA A 85 9.71 -7.44 -8.53
CA ALA A 85 9.64 -7.05 -7.14
C ALA A 85 8.93 -5.69 -6.96
N LEU A 86 9.33 -4.68 -7.76
CA LEU A 86 8.71 -3.36 -7.71
C LEU A 86 7.21 -3.43 -7.95
N GLY A 87 6.79 -4.08 -9.03
CA GLY A 87 5.38 -4.15 -9.41
C GLY A 87 4.55 -5.02 -8.44
N THR A 88 5.09 -6.14 -7.96
CA THR A 88 4.40 -7.03 -7.00
C THR A 88 4.12 -6.32 -5.69
N ILE A 89 5.10 -5.58 -5.16
CA ILE A 89 4.93 -4.79 -3.93
C ILE A 89 3.99 -3.61 -4.16
N ALA A 90 4.16 -2.89 -5.28
CA ALA A 90 3.34 -1.70 -5.60
C ALA A 90 1.85 -2.04 -5.78
N ASP A 91 1.55 -3.25 -6.23
CA ASP A 91 0.20 -3.76 -6.45
C ASP A 91 -0.44 -4.36 -5.18
N CYS A 92 0.31 -4.42 -4.08
CA CYS A 92 -0.16 -4.92 -2.79
C CYS A 92 -0.75 -6.34 -2.85
N VAL A 93 -0.27 -7.20 -3.73
CA VAL A 93 -0.67 -8.62 -3.75
C VAL A 93 0.02 -9.41 -2.62
N PRO A 94 -0.55 -10.55 -2.19
CA PRO A 94 0.05 -11.34 -1.11
C PRO A 94 1.49 -11.78 -1.40
N LEU A 95 2.41 -11.46 -0.49
CA LEU A 95 3.81 -11.91 -0.52
C LEU A 95 3.94 -13.34 0.01
N LEU A 96 3.25 -14.25 -0.66
CA LEU A 96 3.22 -15.68 -0.34
C LEU A 96 3.69 -16.49 -1.54
N MET A 97 4.08 -17.73 -1.31
CA MET A 97 4.46 -18.68 -2.35
C MET A 97 5.49 -18.07 -3.32
N GLU A 98 5.20 -18.08 -4.63
CA GLU A 98 6.08 -17.60 -5.67
C GLU A 98 6.31 -16.09 -5.63
N ASN A 99 5.29 -15.28 -5.30
CA ASN A 99 5.46 -13.83 -5.16
C ASN A 99 6.56 -13.48 -4.16
N ARG A 100 6.59 -14.18 -3.01
CA ARG A 100 7.60 -13.95 -1.98
C ARG A 100 9.01 -14.23 -2.50
N GLN A 101 9.19 -15.34 -3.22
CA GLN A 101 10.48 -15.71 -3.79
C GLN A 101 10.92 -14.70 -4.85
N LEU A 102 10.03 -14.35 -5.78
CA LEU A 102 10.32 -13.38 -6.85
C LEU A 102 10.67 -11.99 -6.28
N VAL A 103 9.97 -11.55 -5.23
CA VAL A 103 10.25 -10.28 -4.57
C VAL A 103 11.60 -10.33 -3.85
N LYS A 104 11.90 -11.40 -3.14
CA LYS A 104 13.20 -11.58 -2.46
C LYS A 104 14.36 -11.49 -3.46
N GLU A 105 14.31 -12.28 -4.53
CA GLU A 105 15.35 -12.26 -5.56
C GLU A 105 15.45 -10.90 -6.28
N GLY A 106 14.32 -10.23 -6.51
CA GLY A 106 14.30 -8.90 -7.12
C GLY A 106 14.92 -7.83 -6.25
N ILE A 107 14.69 -7.85 -4.94
CA ILE A 107 15.32 -6.95 -3.96
C ILE A 107 16.83 -7.22 -3.92
N GLU A 108 17.27 -8.47 -3.91
CA GLU A 108 18.68 -8.81 -4.00
C GLU A 108 19.35 -8.20 -5.23
N ILE A 109 18.67 -8.26 -6.40
CA ILE A 109 19.17 -7.64 -7.63
C ILE A 109 19.23 -6.12 -7.55
N MET A 110 18.24 -5.47 -6.97
CA MET A 110 18.25 -4.01 -6.79
C MET A 110 19.46 -3.56 -5.99
N ASN A 111 19.91 -4.37 -5.04
CA ASN A 111 21.04 -4.08 -4.15
C ASN A 111 22.40 -4.49 -4.72
N THR A 112 22.47 -5.13 -5.87
CA THR A 112 23.76 -5.45 -6.52
C THR A 112 24.38 -4.20 -7.17
N SER A 113 25.70 -4.13 -7.17
CA SER A 113 26.45 -3.07 -7.87
C SER A 113 26.16 -3.03 -9.37
N THR A 114 25.78 -4.19 -9.93
CA THR A 114 25.44 -4.40 -11.34
C THR A 114 23.95 -4.30 -11.61
N SER A 115 23.16 -3.74 -10.68
CA SER A 115 21.73 -3.51 -10.89
C SER A 115 21.48 -2.91 -12.29
N PRO A 116 20.59 -3.52 -13.09
CA PRO A 116 20.52 -3.23 -14.51
C PRO A 116 19.87 -1.89 -14.85
N ARG A 117 19.16 -1.27 -13.86
CA ARG A 117 18.32 -0.09 -14.15
C ARG A 117 18.84 1.17 -13.51
N ILE A 118 19.35 2.05 -14.38
CA ILE A 118 19.80 3.38 -14.00
C ILE A 118 18.64 4.17 -13.36
N GLY A 119 17.43 4.06 -13.93
CA GLY A 119 16.26 4.77 -13.43
C GLY A 119 15.86 4.41 -12.00
N LEU A 120 16.01 3.14 -11.57
CA LEU A 120 15.75 2.75 -10.19
C LEU A 120 16.80 3.33 -9.24
N LYS A 121 18.07 3.42 -9.67
CA LYS A 121 19.13 4.05 -8.88
C LYS A 121 18.88 5.55 -8.68
N GLU A 122 18.51 6.25 -9.74
CA GLU A 122 18.18 7.68 -9.65
C GLU A 122 16.90 7.90 -8.81
N LEU A 123 15.91 7.00 -8.91
CA LEU A 123 14.72 7.07 -8.07
C LEU A 123 15.05 6.85 -6.58
N ALA A 124 15.95 5.92 -6.26
CA ALA A 124 16.44 5.71 -4.90
C ALA A 124 17.21 6.93 -4.38
N ARG A 125 18.02 7.57 -5.24
CA ARG A 125 18.74 8.82 -4.92
C ARG A 125 17.77 9.93 -4.52
N VAL A 126 16.75 10.22 -5.33
CA VAL A 126 15.78 11.29 -5.02
C VAL A 126 14.86 10.93 -3.85
N ALA A 127 14.68 9.64 -3.58
CA ALA A 127 13.96 9.14 -2.42
C ALA A 127 14.80 9.17 -1.13
N GLN A 128 16.10 9.54 -1.23
CA GLN A 128 17.05 9.61 -0.12
C GLN A 128 17.21 8.27 0.61
N ILE A 129 17.14 7.15 -0.14
CA ILE A 129 17.37 5.83 0.43
C ILE A 129 18.86 5.68 0.69
N SER A 130 19.21 5.50 1.96
CA SER A 130 20.57 5.21 2.41
C SER A 130 20.68 3.71 2.77
N GLY A 131 21.70 3.03 2.22
CA GLY A 131 21.89 1.61 2.44
C GLY A 131 21.12 0.72 1.44
N GLU A 132 20.80 -0.50 1.87
CA GLU A 132 20.11 -1.47 1.03
C GLU A 132 18.60 -1.14 0.89
N ILE A 133 18.10 -1.36 -0.31
CA ILE A 133 16.67 -1.26 -0.61
C ILE A 133 15.99 -2.50 -0.04
N ASN A 134 14.90 -2.30 0.69
CA ASN A 134 14.03 -3.36 1.19
C ASN A 134 12.57 -3.16 0.71
N GLU A 135 11.68 -4.05 1.11
CA GLU A 135 10.26 -4.00 0.75
C GLU A 135 9.58 -2.71 1.24
N TRP A 136 10.01 -2.19 2.39
CA TRP A 136 9.48 -0.93 2.91
C TRP A 136 9.86 0.25 2.01
N ASN A 137 11.12 0.33 1.56
CA ASN A 137 11.55 1.37 0.63
C ASN A 137 10.78 1.29 -0.68
N ILE A 138 10.56 0.08 -1.20
CA ILE A 138 9.77 -0.12 -2.42
C ILE A 138 8.34 0.36 -2.21
N SER A 139 7.67 -0.08 -1.15
CA SER A 139 6.27 0.21 -0.88
C SER A 139 6.00 1.70 -0.61
N TRP A 140 6.87 2.33 0.18
CA TRP A 140 6.61 3.67 0.72
C TRP A 140 7.41 4.78 0.06
N GLN A 141 8.51 4.45 -0.61
CA GLN A 141 9.38 5.45 -1.23
C GLN A 141 9.43 5.33 -2.76
N LEU A 142 9.66 4.14 -3.34
CA LEU A 142 9.81 4.00 -4.78
C LEU A 142 8.46 3.92 -5.51
N ALA A 143 7.58 3.01 -5.12
CA ALA A 143 6.29 2.81 -5.77
C ALA A 143 5.40 4.07 -5.79
N PRO A 144 5.30 4.89 -4.73
CA PRO A 144 4.52 6.13 -4.79
C PRO A 144 5.02 7.14 -5.82
N ARG A 145 6.34 7.19 -6.07
CA ARG A 145 6.95 8.06 -7.10
C ARG A 145 6.67 7.58 -8.51
N ILE A 146 6.64 6.27 -8.72
CA ILE A 146 6.21 5.67 -9.98
C ILE A 146 4.72 5.90 -10.22
N ASN A 147 3.90 5.65 -9.20
CA ASN A 147 2.44 5.74 -9.30
C ASN A 147 1.94 7.17 -9.53
N VAL A 148 2.69 8.19 -9.16
CA VAL A 148 2.28 9.59 -9.38
C VAL A 148 2.18 9.95 -10.86
N ALA A 149 2.98 9.32 -11.72
CA ALA A 149 2.90 9.51 -13.17
C ALA A 149 1.50 9.20 -13.70
N GLY A 150 0.88 8.11 -13.25
CA GLY A 150 -0.49 7.73 -13.67
C GLY A 150 -1.62 8.49 -12.96
N ARG A 151 -1.32 9.30 -11.93
CA ARG A 151 -2.32 10.05 -11.16
C ARG A 151 -2.42 11.52 -11.53
N LEU A 152 -1.31 12.13 -11.92
CA LEU A 152 -1.19 13.57 -12.20
C LEU A 152 -0.63 13.87 -13.61
N ASP A 153 -0.15 12.84 -14.34
CA ASP A 153 0.49 12.95 -15.63
C ASP A 153 0.32 11.66 -16.45
N HIS A 154 1.08 11.49 -17.53
CA HIS A 154 1.10 10.28 -18.34
C HIS A 154 2.04 9.21 -17.78
N ALA A 155 1.60 7.95 -17.72
CA ALA A 155 2.39 6.79 -17.32
C ALA A 155 3.70 6.61 -18.12
N ASN A 156 3.83 7.28 -19.27
CA ASN A 156 5.02 7.25 -20.11
C ASN A 156 6.29 7.73 -19.39
N SER A 157 6.19 8.67 -18.44
CA SER A 157 7.35 9.14 -17.67
C SER A 157 7.95 8.01 -16.83
N ALA A 158 7.10 7.24 -16.15
CA ALA A 158 7.53 6.07 -15.39
C ALA A 158 8.12 4.98 -16.29
N TYR A 159 7.51 4.71 -17.45
CA TYR A 159 8.04 3.76 -18.43
C TYR A 159 9.43 4.19 -18.92
N ARG A 160 9.60 5.46 -19.31
CA ARG A 160 10.90 6.00 -19.77
C ARG A 160 11.94 5.89 -18.66
N LEU A 161 11.64 6.25 -17.42
CA LEU A 161 12.55 6.10 -16.29
C LEU A 161 13.05 4.65 -16.16
N LEU A 162 12.14 3.68 -16.25
CA LEU A 162 12.46 2.25 -16.05
C LEU A 162 13.18 1.62 -17.25
N THR A 163 13.17 2.25 -18.42
CA THR A 163 13.75 1.67 -19.65
C THR A 163 14.94 2.43 -20.21
N THR A 164 15.13 3.70 -19.84
CA THR A 164 16.26 4.50 -20.34
C THR A 164 17.61 3.91 -19.93
N LYS A 165 18.59 4.14 -20.80
CA LYS A 165 20.01 3.83 -20.57
C LYS A 165 20.84 5.10 -20.36
N ASP A 166 20.21 6.26 -20.52
CA ASP A 166 20.82 7.56 -20.32
C ASP A 166 20.65 7.98 -18.87
N ARG A 167 21.77 8.31 -18.21
CA ARG A 167 21.78 8.68 -16.81
C ARG A 167 21.20 10.08 -16.58
N ASP A 168 21.46 11.01 -17.46
CA ASP A 168 20.99 12.40 -17.32
C ASP A 168 19.47 12.43 -17.53
N GLU A 169 18.96 11.70 -18.52
CA GLU A 169 17.52 11.50 -18.70
C GLU A 169 16.88 10.84 -17.47
N ALA A 170 17.48 9.78 -16.93
CA ALA A 170 16.97 9.10 -15.74
C ALA A 170 16.92 10.05 -14.54
N ALA A 171 17.97 10.83 -14.31
CA ALA A 171 18.04 11.80 -13.21
C ALA A 171 16.94 12.86 -13.35
N GLN A 172 16.78 13.45 -14.54
CA GLN A 172 15.75 14.46 -14.79
C GLN A 172 14.34 13.91 -14.54
N ILE A 173 14.02 12.71 -15.04
CA ILE A 173 12.71 12.11 -14.85
C ILE A 173 12.49 11.76 -13.38
N ALA A 174 13.51 11.25 -12.67
CA ALA A 174 13.41 10.92 -11.25
C ALA A 174 13.15 12.19 -10.39
N ASP A 175 13.83 13.29 -10.68
CA ASP A 175 13.62 14.58 -10.00
C ASP A 175 12.19 15.10 -10.25
N ASP A 176 11.66 15.05 -11.49
CA ASP A 176 10.28 15.43 -11.83
C ASP A 176 9.25 14.57 -11.09
N LEU A 177 9.41 13.24 -11.09
CA LEU A 177 8.52 12.34 -10.37
C LEU A 177 8.57 12.57 -8.85
N ASN A 178 9.74 12.88 -8.30
CA ASN A 178 9.88 13.21 -6.89
C ASN A 178 9.14 14.50 -6.53
N GLN A 179 9.28 15.56 -7.36
CA GLN A 179 8.55 16.80 -7.17
C GLN A 179 7.03 16.57 -7.20
N LYS A 180 6.51 15.89 -8.22
CA LYS A 180 5.09 15.55 -8.34
C LYS A 180 4.58 14.70 -7.15
N ASN A 181 5.41 13.79 -6.65
CA ASN A 181 5.06 13.01 -5.47
C ASN A 181 4.96 13.87 -4.21
N ASN A 182 5.86 14.85 -4.04
CA ASN A 182 5.80 15.80 -2.93
C ASN A 182 4.55 16.68 -3.01
N GLU A 183 4.23 17.21 -4.19
CA GLU A 183 2.99 17.97 -4.43
C GLU A 183 1.74 17.14 -4.11
N ARG A 184 1.71 15.88 -4.56
CA ARG A 184 0.63 14.94 -4.22
C ARG A 184 0.52 14.73 -2.71
N GLN A 185 1.65 14.52 -2.01
CA GLN A 185 1.65 14.31 -0.55
C GLN A 185 1.13 15.54 0.18
N GLN A 186 1.60 16.72 -0.20
CA GLN A 186 1.15 17.99 0.36
C GLN A 186 -0.36 18.16 0.17
N LYS A 187 -0.85 18.02 -1.08
CA LYS A 187 -2.29 18.17 -1.37
C LYS A 187 -3.13 17.11 -0.64
N THR A 188 -2.63 15.87 -0.52
CA THR A 188 -3.31 14.83 0.27
C THR A 188 -3.41 15.23 1.73
N GLN A 189 -2.35 15.79 2.32
CA GLN A 189 -2.35 16.22 3.72
C GLN A 189 -3.30 17.41 3.95
N GLU A 190 -3.28 18.43 3.08
CA GLU A 190 -4.20 19.57 3.13
C GLU A 190 -5.67 19.12 3.15
N ILE A 191 -6.03 18.13 2.30
CA ILE A 191 -7.39 17.60 2.26
C ILE A 191 -7.72 16.80 3.53
N ILE A 192 -6.78 16.02 4.05
CA ILE A 192 -6.98 15.27 5.30
C ILE A 192 -7.22 16.25 6.46
N ASP A 193 -6.42 17.31 6.57
CA ASP A 193 -6.54 18.30 7.64
C ASP A 193 -7.87 19.04 7.53
N PHE A 194 -8.33 19.37 6.34
CA PHE A 194 -9.66 19.91 6.09
C PHE A 194 -10.75 18.93 6.56
N CYS A 195 -10.69 17.66 6.16
CA CYS A 195 -11.68 16.66 6.57
C CYS A 195 -11.69 16.44 8.11
N LEU A 196 -10.52 16.46 8.75
CA LEU A 196 -10.41 16.31 10.19
C LEU A 196 -10.97 17.52 10.93
N SER A 197 -10.83 18.74 10.41
CA SER A 197 -11.47 19.92 10.99
C SER A 197 -13.00 19.85 10.90
N GLU A 198 -13.55 19.33 9.80
CA GLU A 198 -14.99 19.09 9.68
C GLU A 198 -15.49 17.99 10.64
N LEU A 199 -14.65 17.00 10.96
CA LEU A 199 -15.02 15.95 11.94
C LEU A 199 -15.34 16.49 13.33
N LEU A 200 -14.76 17.61 13.73
CA LEU A 200 -15.07 18.27 15.02
C LEU A 200 -16.51 18.82 15.06
N GLU A 201 -17.10 19.05 13.89
CA GLU A 201 -18.48 19.56 13.74
C GLU A 201 -19.50 18.43 13.52
N LEU A 202 -19.04 17.21 13.18
CA LEU A 202 -19.91 16.05 12.96
C LEU A 202 -20.38 15.47 14.29
N GLN A 203 -21.66 15.04 14.34
CA GLN A 203 -22.21 14.38 15.51
C GLN A 203 -21.58 12.99 15.71
N ALA A 204 -21.43 12.59 16.97
CA ALA A 204 -20.76 11.34 17.38
C ALA A 204 -21.34 10.05 16.77
N ASP A 205 -22.56 10.10 16.24
CA ASP A 205 -23.28 8.95 15.69
C ASP A 205 -23.00 8.62 14.20
N ASP A 206 -22.17 9.41 13.51
CA ASP A 206 -21.82 9.11 12.11
C ASP A 206 -20.87 7.90 12.05
N SER A 207 -21.46 6.71 11.90
CA SER A 207 -20.73 5.45 11.74
C SER A 207 -20.10 5.28 10.35
N LEU A 208 -20.58 6.03 9.33
CA LEU A 208 -19.97 6.19 8.01
C LEU A 208 -19.62 7.66 7.81
N LEU A 209 -18.36 7.96 7.64
CA LEU A 209 -17.89 9.32 7.38
C LEU A 209 -17.97 9.62 5.87
N VAL A 210 -18.59 10.74 5.50
CA VAL A 210 -18.72 11.16 4.11
C VAL A 210 -18.23 12.60 3.98
N PHE A 211 -17.18 12.80 3.20
CA PHE A 211 -16.60 14.12 2.91
C PHE A 211 -16.80 14.47 1.45
N ILE A 212 -17.18 15.71 1.20
CA ILE A 212 -17.44 16.20 -0.17
C ILE A 212 -16.56 17.42 -0.42
N SER A 213 -15.85 17.42 -1.55
CA SER A 213 -15.01 18.57 -1.91
C SER A 213 -15.81 19.86 -1.99
N PRO A 214 -15.23 21.00 -1.59
CA PRO A 214 -15.83 22.31 -1.85
C PRO A 214 -16.13 22.51 -3.34
N ARG A 215 -17.25 23.15 -3.68
CA ARG A 215 -17.67 23.33 -5.09
C ARG A 215 -16.69 24.19 -5.89
N GLN A 216 -16.01 25.12 -5.23
CA GLN A 216 -15.09 26.07 -5.86
C GLN A 216 -13.65 25.57 -5.95
N ASP A 217 -13.29 24.55 -5.14
CA ASP A 217 -11.97 23.89 -5.11
C ASP A 217 -12.15 22.38 -5.08
N PRO A 218 -12.50 21.74 -6.20
CA PRO A 218 -12.68 20.29 -6.25
C PRO A 218 -11.35 19.58 -6.04
N TRP A 219 -11.37 18.55 -5.20
CA TRP A 219 -10.18 17.74 -4.94
C TRP A 219 -9.80 16.91 -6.16
N PRO A 220 -8.50 16.75 -6.47
CA PRO A 220 -8.07 15.93 -7.61
C PRO A 220 -8.56 14.49 -7.49
N GLU A 221 -9.20 13.99 -8.55
CA GLU A 221 -9.79 12.63 -8.57
C GLU A 221 -8.78 11.52 -8.27
N GLY A 222 -7.51 11.70 -8.69
CA GLY A 222 -6.45 10.71 -8.51
C GLY A 222 -5.99 10.51 -7.06
N ILE A 223 -6.38 11.39 -6.12
CA ILE A 223 -5.92 11.34 -4.73
C ILE A 223 -7.02 11.10 -3.70
N ILE A 224 -8.30 11.24 -4.06
CA ILE A 224 -9.42 11.03 -3.10
C ILE A 224 -9.40 9.63 -2.44
N GLY A 225 -8.94 8.62 -3.16
CA GLY A 225 -8.79 7.28 -2.62
C GLY A 225 -7.67 7.14 -1.58
N LEU A 226 -6.61 7.96 -1.68
CA LEU A 226 -5.55 8.04 -0.68
C LEU A 226 -6.04 8.77 0.58
N VAL A 227 -6.78 9.85 0.39
CA VAL A 227 -7.43 10.59 1.48
C VAL A 227 -8.38 9.68 2.25
N ALA A 228 -9.28 8.96 1.54
CA ALA A 228 -10.22 8.02 2.15
C ALA A 228 -9.50 6.95 2.98
N GLY A 229 -8.39 6.38 2.45
CA GLY A 229 -7.59 5.38 3.15
C GLY A 229 -7.01 5.90 4.45
N ARG A 230 -6.33 7.05 4.41
CA ARG A 230 -5.72 7.64 5.61
C ARG A 230 -6.75 8.09 6.65
N LEU A 231 -7.91 8.57 6.22
CA LEU A 231 -8.99 8.91 7.13
C LEU A 231 -9.58 7.66 7.78
N ALA A 232 -9.79 6.58 7.01
CA ALA A 232 -10.27 5.31 7.55
C ALA A 232 -9.29 4.69 8.57
N GLU A 233 -7.99 4.77 8.31
CA GLU A 233 -6.94 4.36 9.27
C GLU A 233 -6.97 5.18 10.56
N LYS A 234 -7.07 6.52 10.43
CA LYS A 234 -7.07 7.42 11.60
C LYS A 234 -8.34 7.32 12.45
N THR A 235 -9.48 7.09 11.82
CA THR A 235 -10.79 7.15 12.51
C THR A 235 -11.34 5.79 12.91
N GLY A 236 -10.79 4.69 12.34
CA GLY A 236 -11.33 3.35 12.50
C GLY A 236 -12.70 3.14 11.86
N LYS A 237 -13.25 4.15 11.16
CA LYS A 237 -14.58 4.13 10.54
C LYS A 237 -14.48 3.98 9.02
N PRO A 238 -15.50 3.43 8.35
CA PRO A 238 -15.63 3.52 6.90
C PRO A 238 -15.72 4.97 6.46
N VAL A 239 -15.03 5.31 5.36
CA VAL A 239 -14.96 6.67 4.83
C VAL A 239 -15.28 6.68 3.34
N LEU A 240 -16.12 7.63 2.92
CA LEU A 240 -16.33 7.99 1.52
C LEU A 240 -15.81 9.42 1.30
N VAL A 241 -14.98 9.61 0.28
CA VAL A 241 -14.51 10.92 -0.17
C VAL A 241 -15.03 11.16 -1.59
N ILE A 242 -15.74 12.25 -1.78
CA ILE A 242 -16.45 12.59 -3.02
C ILE A 242 -15.94 13.91 -3.55
N THR A 243 -15.62 13.97 -4.82
CA THR A 243 -15.20 15.20 -5.50
C THR A 243 -16.04 15.46 -6.74
N LYS A 244 -16.15 16.74 -7.11
CA LYS A 244 -16.79 17.14 -8.35
C LYS A 244 -15.93 16.71 -9.54
N SER A 245 -16.57 16.14 -10.57
CA SER A 245 -15.95 15.78 -11.85
C SER A 245 -16.64 16.51 -13.00
N GLU A 246 -16.13 16.36 -14.22
CA GLU A 246 -16.75 16.97 -15.41
C GLU A 246 -18.18 16.48 -15.66
N GLN A 247 -18.49 15.22 -15.34
CA GLN A 247 -19.77 14.58 -15.62
C GLN A 247 -20.68 14.41 -14.38
N GLY A 248 -20.31 15.01 -13.24
CA GLY A 248 -21.06 14.89 -11.99
C GLY A 248 -20.15 14.82 -10.77
N TYR A 249 -20.21 13.72 -10.03
CA TYR A 249 -19.35 13.47 -8.88
C TYR A 249 -18.66 12.12 -9.02
N LYS A 250 -17.43 12.05 -8.51
CA LYS A 250 -16.66 10.82 -8.36
C LYS A 250 -16.35 10.60 -6.89
N GLY A 251 -16.58 9.38 -6.43
CA GLY A 251 -16.32 9.00 -5.06
C GLY A 251 -15.33 7.85 -4.94
N SER A 252 -14.63 7.81 -3.82
CA SER A 252 -13.80 6.69 -3.41
C SER A 252 -14.06 6.36 -1.95
N GLY A 253 -14.24 5.08 -1.64
CA GLY A 253 -14.47 4.59 -0.29
C GLY A 253 -13.35 3.69 0.21
N ARG A 254 -13.11 3.73 1.53
CA ARG A 254 -12.19 2.84 2.24
C ARG A 254 -12.77 2.42 3.59
N SER A 255 -12.52 1.17 3.95
CA SER A 255 -12.92 0.61 5.24
C SER A 255 -11.95 -0.47 5.69
N ASN A 256 -11.58 -0.42 6.97
CA ASN A 256 -10.80 -1.47 7.65
C ASN A 256 -11.68 -2.25 8.64
N VAL A 257 -13.00 -1.99 8.65
CA VAL A 257 -13.95 -2.66 9.55
C VAL A 257 -14.17 -4.10 9.09
N GLU A 258 -13.88 -5.05 9.97
CA GLU A 258 -14.11 -6.47 9.71
C GLU A 258 -15.58 -6.76 9.44
N ASN A 259 -15.85 -7.69 8.52
CA ASN A 259 -17.21 -8.11 8.14
C ASN A 259 -18.11 -6.99 7.58
N PHE A 260 -17.52 -5.84 7.18
CA PHE A 260 -18.19 -4.79 6.48
C PHE A 260 -17.72 -4.68 5.03
N SER A 261 -18.65 -4.62 4.09
CA SER A 261 -18.34 -4.55 2.67
C SER A 261 -18.87 -3.27 2.05
N LEU A 262 -17.95 -2.39 1.64
CA LEU A 262 -18.28 -1.16 0.91
C LEU A 262 -18.93 -1.44 -0.45
N ILE A 263 -18.47 -2.46 -1.17
CA ILE A 263 -19.09 -2.78 -2.46
C ILE A 263 -20.54 -3.26 -2.29
N ALA A 264 -20.80 -4.13 -1.30
CA ALA A 264 -22.17 -4.57 -1.00
C ALA A 264 -23.07 -3.41 -0.51
N LEU A 265 -22.47 -2.40 0.15
CA LEU A 265 -23.20 -1.18 0.51
C LEU A 265 -23.60 -0.37 -0.72
N LEU A 266 -22.70 -0.22 -1.71
CA LEU A 266 -22.96 0.49 -2.96
C LEU A 266 -23.99 -0.24 -3.84
N GLU A 267 -23.97 -1.56 -3.87
CA GLU A 267 -24.92 -2.39 -4.61
C GLU A 267 -26.37 -2.12 -4.17
N GLU A 268 -26.61 -1.94 -2.87
CA GLU A 268 -27.94 -1.65 -2.35
C GLU A 268 -28.47 -0.23 -2.71
N VAL A 269 -27.57 0.69 -3.05
CA VAL A 269 -27.91 2.06 -3.51
C VAL A 269 -27.57 2.30 -4.98
N ALA A 270 -27.40 1.23 -5.76
CA ALA A 270 -26.97 1.27 -7.16
C ALA A 270 -27.86 2.15 -8.04
N SER A 271 -29.16 2.30 -7.72
CA SER A 271 -30.08 3.19 -8.43
C SER A 271 -29.66 4.67 -8.42
N ASN A 272 -28.83 5.07 -7.47
CA ASN A 272 -28.29 6.43 -7.36
C ASN A 272 -26.91 6.59 -8.05
N LEU A 273 -26.39 5.54 -8.68
CA LEU A 273 -25.04 5.51 -9.24
C LEU A 273 -25.07 5.30 -10.75
N ASP A 274 -24.12 5.94 -11.45
CA ASP A 274 -23.91 5.69 -12.89
C ASP A 274 -22.97 4.50 -13.10
N ARG A 275 -21.91 4.42 -12.28
CA ARG A 275 -20.92 3.33 -12.27
C ARG A 275 -20.41 3.15 -10.85
N TYR A 276 -20.14 1.92 -10.50
CA TYR A 276 -19.46 1.58 -9.23
C TYR A 276 -18.66 0.30 -9.38
N GLY A 277 -17.71 0.07 -8.48
CA GLY A 277 -16.91 -1.15 -8.45
C GLY A 277 -15.95 -1.13 -7.28
N GLY A 278 -15.35 -2.30 -6.99
CA GLY A 278 -14.39 -2.44 -5.90
C GLY A 278 -14.52 -3.77 -5.17
N HIS A 279 -14.10 -3.75 -3.93
CA HIS A 279 -14.08 -4.90 -3.01
C HIS A 279 -14.61 -4.47 -1.63
N ALA A 280 -14.64 -5.39 -0.67
CA ALA A 280 -15.15 -5.12 0.67
C ALA A 280 -14.48 -3.88 1.33
N GLY A 281 -13.14 -3.79 1.28
CA GLY A 281 -12.38 -2.72 1.92
C GLY A 281 -12.19 -1.45 1.08
N ALA A 282 -12.47 -1.48 -0.23
CA ALA A 282 -12.20 -0.35 -1.12
C ALA A 282 -13.18 -0.30 -2.29
N CYS A 283 -13.73 0.88 -2.58
CA CYS A 283 -14.64 1.06 -3.70
C CYS A 283 -14.44 2.41 -4.41
N GLY A 284 -14.92 2.48 -5.65
CA GLY A 284 -15.04 3.69 -6.42
C GLY A 284 -16.44 3.78 -7.05
N PHE A 285 -16.94 4.99 -7.25
CA PHE A 285 -18.25 5.20 -7.86
C PHE A 285 -18.36 6.57 -8.55
N ASN A 286 -19.29 6.66 -9.48
CA ASN A 286 -19.66 7.91 -10.15
C ASN A 286 -21.17 8.11 -10.02
N LEU A 287 -21.59 9.37 -9.88
CA LEU A 287 -23.00 9.72 -9.83
C LEU A 287 -23.27 11.10 -10.44
N LYS A 288 -24.48 11.30 -10.95
CA LYS A 288 -24.92 12.59 -11.49
C LYS A 288 -25.17 13.59 -10.37
N VAL A 289 -25.05 14.88 -10.70
CA VAL A 289 -25.26 15.97 -9.73
C VAL A 289 -26.60 15.88 -9.00
N GLN A 290 -27.67 15.52 -9.74
CA GLN A 290 -29.03 15.44 -9.20
C GLN A 290 -29.22 14.27 -8.23
N GLN A 291 -28.38 13.23 -8.31
CA GLN A 291 -28.50 12.03 -7.48
C GLN A 291 -27.78 12.14 -6.14
N LEU A 292 -26.85 13.10 -6.00
CA LEU A 292 -26.06 13.25 -4.77
C LEU A 292 -26.90 13.35 -3.48
N PRO A 293 -27.97 14.17 -3.41
CA PRO A 293 -28.76 14.26 -2.17
C PRO A 293 -29.41 12.92 -1.78
N ASN A 294 -30.02 12.22 -2.72
CA ASN A 294 -30.64 10.92 -2.47
C ASN A 294 -29.61 9.87 -2.09
N PHE A 295 -28.48 9.83 -2.80
CA PHE A 295 -27.36 8.95 -2.47
C PHE A 295 -26.88 9.13 -1.03
N LEU A 296 -26.69 10.38 -0.58
CA LEU A 296 -26.23 10.66 0.79
C LEU A 296 -27.21 10.19 1.85
N ILE A 297 -28.52 10.39 1.63
CA ILE A 297 -29.56 9.94 2.54
C ILE A 297 -29.57 8.41 2.63
N ASP A 298 -29.61 7.75 1.49
CA ASP A 298 -29.75 6.30 1.41
C ASP A 298 -28.51 5.59 1.96
N ILE A 299 -27.31 6.04 1.57
CA ILE A 299 -26.06 5.40 1.97
C ILE A 299 -25.80 5.54 3.49
N LYS A 300 -26.07 6.71 4.07
CA LYS A 300 -25.93 6.93 5.52
C LYS A 300 -26.91 6.07 6.30
N LYS A 301 -28.20 6.07 5.91
CA LYS A 301 -29.23 5.24 6.55
C LYS A 301 -28.88 3.75 6.52
N LEU A 302 -28.40 3.28 5.38
CA LEU A 302 -28.02 1.88 5.21
C LEU A 302 -26.78 1.53 6.01
N ALA A 303 -25.77 2.41 6.03
CA ALA A 303 -24.54 2.21 6.79
C ALA A 303 -24.81 2.09 8.29
N VAL A 304 -25.62 2.99 8.87
CA VAL A 304 -26.04 2.90 10.28
C VAL A 304 -26.63 1.54 10.60
N LYS A 305 -27.54 1.04 9.75
CA LYS A 305 -28.19 -0.28 9.95
C LYS A 305 -27.19 -1.44 9.91
N LYS A 306 -26.21 -1.38 9.00
CA LYS A 306 -25.22 -2.45 8.82
C LYS A 306 -24.14 -2.41 9.89
N LEU A 307 -23.66 -1.21 10.24
CA LEU A 307 -22.58 -1.02 11.20
C LEU A 307 -23.02 -1.17 12.67
N ALA A 308 -24.30 -0.90 12.98
CA ALA A 308 -24.83 -1.05 14.34
C ALA A 308 -24.66 -2.45 14.97
N LYS A 309 -24.40 -3.47 14.15
CA LYS A 309 -24.22 -4.87 14.58
C LYS A 309 -22.76 -5.31 14.65
N LEU A 310 -21.83 -4.43 14.27
CA LEU A 310 -20.42 -4.74 14.15
C LEU A 310 -19.62 -4.09 15.29
N ASP A 311 -18.59 -4.78 15.72
CA ASP A 311 -17.58 -4.22 16.59
C ASP A 311 -16.67 -3.30 15.76
N LEU A 312 -16.73 -1.99 16.05
CA LEU A 312 -15.94 -0.99 15.35
C LEU A 312 -14.60 -0.68 16.02
N GLN A 313 -14.32 -1.33 17.15
CA GLN A 313 -13.04 -1.10 17.82
C GLN A 313 -11.89 -1.69 17.01
N PRO A 314 -10.84 -0.92 16.72
CA PRO A 314 -9.66 -1.43 16.07
C PRO A 314 -9.04 -2.56 16.88
N LYS A 315 -8.79 -3.70 16.23
CA LYS A 315 -8.13 -4.86 16.85
C LYS A 315 -6.69 -4.94 16.36
N LEU A 316 -5.77 -5.05 17.30
CA LEU A 316 -4.37 -5.32 16.99
C LEU A 316 -4.10 -6.81 17.21
N LEU A 317 -3.81 -7.53 16.11
CA LEU A 317 -3.41 -8.92 16.19
C LEU A 317 -1.96 -9.00 16.64
N ILE A 318 -1.72 -9.79 17.68
CA ILE A 318 -0.41 -10.05 18.28
C ILE A 318 -0.02 -11.48 17.96
N ASP A 319 1.21 -11.69 17.48
CA ASP A 319 1.69 -13.00 17.07
C ASP A 319 2.23 -13.80 18.26
N ALA A 320 2.94 -13.14 19.19
CA ALA A 320 3.49 -13.78 20.38
C ALA A 320 3.79 -12.78 21.50
N GLU A 321 3.89 -13.31 22.73
CA GLU A 321 4.51 -12.60 23.84
C GLU A 321 6.04 -12.76 23.77
N LEU A 322 6.76 -11.65 23.85
CA LEU A 322 8.23 -11.61 23.90
C LEU A 322 8.66 -10.49 24.86
N PRO A 323 9.01 -10.84 26.12
CA PRO A 323 9.53 -9.87 27.08
C PRO A 323 10.83 -9.23 26.59
N VAL A 324 11.06 -7.97 26.94
CA VAL A 324 12.22 -7.22 26.44
C VAL A 324 13.55 -7.85 26.90
N ASP A 325 13.61 -8.42 28.08
CA ASP A 325 14.79 -9.11 28.64
C ASP A 325 15.13 -10.45 27.93
N ALA A 326 14.16 -11.02 27.21
CA ALA A 326 14.36 -12.24 26.42
C ALA A 326 14.88 -11.94 24.99
N ILE A 327 14.94 -10.66 24.58
CA ILE A 327 15.41 -10.30 23.25
C ILE A 327 16.92 -10.50 23.15
N ASP A 328 17.35 -11.13 22.07
CA ASP A 328 18.77 -11.19 21.68
C ASP A 328 18.91 -11.02 20.15
N MET A 329 20.17 -10.93 19.70
CA MET A 329 20.46 -10.75 18.27
C MET A 329 19.97 -11.94 17.43
N SER A 330 19.99 -13.16 17.97
CA SER A 330 19.60 -14.37 17.24
C SER A 330 18.10 -14.36 16.91
N ILE A 331 17.27 -13.89 17.84
CA ILE A 331 15.81 -13.73 17.62
C ILE A 331 15.57 -12.69 16.50
N ALA A 332 16.24 -11.54 16.56
CA ALA A 332 16.11 -10.50 15.54
C ALA A 332 16.55 -11.01 14.14
N GLU A 333 17.64 -11.78 14.07
CA GLU A 333 18.10 -12.43 12.82
C GLU A 333 17.09 -13.48 12.29
N TRP A 334 16.43 -14.23 13.16
CA TRP A 334 15.39 -15.16 12.73
C TRP A 334 14.17 -14.43 12.18
N ILE A 335 13.77 -13.32 12.80
CA ILE A 335 12.67 -12.48 12.30
C ILE A 335 13.02 -11.91 10.93
N GLU A 336 14.23 -11.38 10.77
CA GLU A 336 14.71 -10.84 9.48
C GLU A 336 14.63 -11.88 8.34
N LYS A 337 14.87 -13.16 8.61
CA LYS A 337 14.71 -14.26 7.63
C LYS A 337 13.28 -14.48 7.17
N LEU A 338 12.29 -13.97 7.90
CA LEU A 338 10.89 -14.03 7.48
C LEU A 338 10.56 -12.97 6.40
N ALA A 339 11.40 -11.96 6.22
CA ALA A 339 11.25 -10.97 5.15
C ALA A 339 11.31 -11.61 3.74
N PRO A 340 10.76 -10.97 2.70
CA PRO A 340 10.12 -9.65 2.69
C PRO A 340 8.73 -9.64 3.32
N PHE A 341 8.44 -8.58 4.08
CA PHE A 341 7.14 -8.38 4.72
C PHE A 341 6.18 -7.59 3.83
N GLY A 342 4.88 -7.82 4.01
CA GLY A 342 3.84 -7.13 3.24
C GLY A 342 2.49 -7.84 3.34
N GLN A 343 1.64 -7.64 2.35
CA GLN A 343 0.33 -8.26 2.31
C GLN A 343 0.44 -9.79 2.40
N GLY A 344 -0.29 -10.42 3.31
CA GLY A 344 -0.28 -11.88 3.52
C GLY A 344 0.94 -12.43 4.28
N ASN A 345 2.02 -11.65 4.42
CA ASN A 345 3.18 -11.95 5.25
C ASN A 345 3.53 -10.70 6.09
N PRO A 346 2.68 -10.31 7.06
CA PRO A 346 2.93 -9.14 7.89
C PRO A 346 4.18 -9.31 8.75
N GLU A 347 4.79 -8.19 9.12
CA GLU A 347 5.87 -8.18 10.10
C GLU A 347 5.32 -8.65 11.46
N PRO A 348 5.98 -9.61 12.15
CA PRO A 348 5.52 -10.13 13.42
C PRO A 348 5.38 -9.03 14.48
N LYS A 349 4.28 -9.08 15.22
CA LYS A 349 3.99 -8.17 16.34
C LYS A 349 4.10 -8.92 17.65
N PHE A 350 4.92 -8.38 18.51
CA PHE A 350 5.15 -8.92 19.85
C PHE A 350 4.50 -8.03 20.92
N VAL A 351 4.11 -8.64 22.03
CA VAL A 351 3.69 -7.92 23.23
C VAL A 351 4.68 -8.21 24.36
N ALA A 352 5.05 -7.18 25.10
CA ALA A 352 5.73 -7.32 26.38
C ALA A 352 4.90 -6.62 27.47
N TYR A 353 4.76 -7.29 28.59
CA TYR A 353 3.95 -6.83 29.71
C TYR A 353 4.82 -6.34 30.86
N HIS A 354 4.34 -5.30 31.55
CA HIS A 354 4.96 -4.76 32.78
C HIS A 354 6.40 -4.27 32.59
N GLU A 355 6.71 -3.75 31.41
CA GLU A 355 8.04 -3.18 31.13
C GLU A 355 8.21 -1.83 31.82
N VAL A 356 9.37 -1.63 32.45
CA VAL A 356 9.71 -0.38 33.13
C VAL A 356 10.41 0.56 32.14
N ILE A 357 9.94 1.78 32.03
CA ILE A 357 10.59 2.81 31.22
C ILE A 357 11.80 3.34 32.00
N ASP A 358 13.02 3.09 31.50
CA ASP A 358 14.25 3.59 32.13
C ASP A 358 14.57 5.02 31.70
N ASP A 359 14.32 5.38 30.44
CA ASP A 359 14.63 6.70 29.88
C ASP A 359 13.67 7.07 28.77
N ILE A 360 13.45 8.38 28.57
CA ILE A 360 12.54 8.94 27.56
C ILE A 360 13.22 10.09 26.86
N ASN A 361 13.27 10.00 25.54
CA ASN A 361 13.80 11.04 24.67
C ASN A 361 12.86 11.27 23.48
N THR A 362 12.99 12.40 22.82
CA THR A 362 12.36 12.63 21.52
C THR A 362 13.38 12.54 20.41
N ALA A 363 12.94 12.19 19.20
CA ALA A 363 13.80 12.02 18.03
C ALA A 363 13.14 12.64 16.77
N GLY A 364 13.99 12.87 15.74
CA GLY A 364 13.60 13.53 14.50
C GLY A 364 13.76 15.05 14.53
N ILE A 365 13.81 15.67 13.35
CA ILE A 365 14.05 17.13 13.20
C ILE A 365 12.98 17.95 13.95
N SER A 366 11.71 17.51 13.92
CA SER A 366 10.59 18.12 14.62
C SER A 366 10.27 17.50 15.97
N GLN A 367 11.14 16.64 16.50
CA GLN A 367 10.97 15.92 17.76
C GLN A 367 9.63 15.15 17.88
N GLN A 368 9.10 14.73 16.74
CA GLN A 368 7.78 14.09 16.65
C GLN A 368 7.79 12.60 17.01
N HIS A 369 8.96 11.97 17.09
CA HIS A 369 9.12 10.56 17.45
C HIS A 369 9.47 10.44 18.92
N LEU A 370 8.87 9.45 19.58
CA LEU A 370 9.22 9.11 20.95
C LEU A 370 10.28 8.00 20.96
N LYS A 371 11.31 8.15 21.77
CA LYS A 371 12.35 7.17 21.98
C LYS A 371 12.35 6.76 23.44
N LEU A 372 12.03 5.49 23.70
CA LEU A 372 11.94 4.90 25.03
C LEU A 372 13.07 3.91 25.23
N ARG A 373 13.58 3.80 26.46
CA ARG A 373 14.55 2.79 26.84
C ARG A 373 13.94 1.78 27.79
N PHE A 374 14.15 0.51 27.47
CA PHE A 374 13.77 -0.63 28.30
C PHE A 374 15.01 -1.51 28.47
N GLY A 375 15.61 -1.53 29.66
CA GLY A 375 16.84 -2.24 29.90
C GLY A 375 17.98 -1.83 28.94
N ASN A 376 18.44 -2.78 28.16
CA ASN A 376 19.52 -2.56 27.19
C ASN A 376 19.05 -2.04 25.82
N TYR A 377 17.76 -2.02 25.55
CA TYR A 377 17.23 -1.74 24.21
C TYR A 377 16.52 -0.40 24.11
N TRP A 378 16.70 0.25 22.96
CA TRP A 378 15.93 1.41 22.59
C TRP A 378 14.72 1.01 21.74
N ALA A 379 13.60 1.63 22.05
CA ALA A 379 12.36 1.49 21.32
C ALA A 379 11.96 2.82 20.68
N LEU A 380 11.53 2.80 19.41
CA LEU A 380 11.07 3.97 18.68
C LEU A 380 9.56 3.91 18.44
N ALA A 381 8.83 4.94 18.89
CA ALA A 381 7.43 5.15 18.58
C ALA A 381 7.32 6.31 17.58
N PHE A 382 7.15 5.98 16.29
CA PHE A 382 7.16 6.95 15.21
C PHE A 382 5.92 7.85 15.25
N ARG A 383 6.13 9.20 15.26
CA ARG A 383 5.08 10.24 15.29
C ARG A 383 4.12 10.14 16.47
N GLN A 384 4.59 9.61 17.59
CA GLN A 384 3.76 9.39 18.79
C GLN A 384 4.20 10.24 19.99
N ALA A 385 5.15 11.17 19.82
CA ALA A 385 5.64 11.98 20.93
C ALA A 385 4.53 12.80 21.61
N GLU A 386 3.57 13.32 20.85
CA GLU A 386 2.43 14.07 21.40
C GLU A 386 1.45 13.16 22.16
N ASN A 387 1.19 11.94 21.66
CA ASN A 387 0.24 10.99 22.25
C ASN A 387 0.70 10.51 23.64
N TYR A 388 2.00 10.54 23.89
CA TYR A 388 2.62 10.01 25.11
C TYR A 388 3.49 11.07 25.81
N SER A 389 3.15 12.35 25.67
CA SER A 389 3.92 13.47 26.24
C SER A 389 3.95 13.48 27.78
N ASP A 390 3.08 12.75 28.42
CA ASP A 390 2.95 12.64 29.89
C ASP A 390 3.63 11.39 30.47
N LEU A 391 4.25 10.53 29.66
CA LEU A 391 5.08 9.43 30.15
C LEU A 391 6.29 9.95 30.94
N ARG A 392 6.70 9.16 31.94
CA ARG A 392 7.87 9.46 32.79
C ARG A 392 8.70 8.20 33.01
N PRO A 393 10.02 8.33 33.17
CA PRO A 393 10.88 7.23 33.63
C PRO A 393 10.34 6.63 34.93
N GLY A 394 10.46 5.32 35.09
CA GLY A 394 9.95 4.54 36.21
C GLY A 394 8.50 4.09 36.09
N GLN A 395 7.77 4.55 35.08
CA GLN A 395 6.42 4.03 34.80
C GLN A 395 6.46 2.63 34.21
N ILE A 396 5.43 1.83 34.56
CA ILE A 396 5.24 0.48 34.04
C ILE A 396 4.24 0.53 32.89
N VAL A 397 4.58 -0.10 31.77
CA VAL A 397 3.77 -0.10 30.56
C VAL A 397 3.70 -1.49 29.93
N ASN A 398 2.64 -1.75 29.20
CA ASN A 398 2.59 -2.85 28.24
C ASN A 398 2.87 -2.27 26.87
N ILE A 399 3.72 -2.92 26.10
CA ILE A 399 4.10 -2.46 24.76
C ILE A 399 3.78 -3.51 23.71
N VAL A 400 3.31 -3.06 22.55
CA VAL A 400 3.23 -3.86 21.34
C VAL A 400 4.23 -3.32 20.35
N TYR A 401 5.08 -4.19 19.79
CA TYR A 401 6.20 -3.77 18.96
C TYR A 401 6.53 -4.77 17.85
N ASN A 402 7.19 -4.27 16.79
CA ASN A 402 7.98 -5.10 15.87
C ASN A 402 9.44 -5.09 16.34
N LEU A 403 10.18 -6.16 16.04
CA LEU A 403 11.60 -6.28 16.33
C LEU A 403 12.39 -6.26 15.04
N GLU A 404 13.27 -5.27 14.90
CA GLU A 404 14.15 -5.08 13.74
C GLU A 404 15.62 -5.03 14.16
N ILE A 405 16.53 -5.16 13.19
CA ILE A 405 17.95 -4.96 13.42
C ILE A 405 18.33 -3.56 12.94
N ASN A 406 18.69 -2.70 13.88
CA ASN A 406 19.25 -1.40 13.58
C ASN A 406 20.74 -1.55 13.20
N ARG A 407 21.07 -1.15 11.96
CA ARG A 407 22.44 -1.17 11.42
C ARG A 407 22.96 0.24 11.23
N TYR A 408 23.14 0.96 12.31
CA TYR A 408 23.62 2.33 12.26
C TYR A 408 25.07 2.41 12.72
N ASN A 409 25.93 3.19 12.03
CA ASN A 409 27.36 3.38 12.34
C ASN A 409 28.16 2.08 12.48
N SER A 410 27.93 1.10 11.62
CA SER A 410 28.59 -0.23 11.63
C SER A 410 28.34 -1.07 12.90
N HIS A 411 27.40 -0.68 13.73
CA HIS A 411 26.89 -1.49 14.83
C HIS A 411 25.54 -2.08 14.45
N ALA A 412 25.34 -3.37 14.74
CA ALA A 412 24.07 -4.05 14.57
C ALA A 412 23.51 -4.41 15.94
N GLU A 413 22.32 -3.92 16.26
CA GLU A 413 21.66 -4.17 17.54
C GLU A 413 20.14 -4.36 17.34
N PRO A 414 19.48 -5.19 18.16
CA PRO A 414 18.03 -5.27 18.16
C PRO A 414 17.42 -3.91 18.52
N GLN A 415 16.37 -3.52 17.77
CA GLN A 415 15.60 -2.30 18.01
C GLN A 415 14.13 -2.61 18.01
N LEU A 416 13.42 -2.10 19.01
CA LEU A 416 11.98 -2.22 19.11
C LEU A 416 11.32 -1.04 18.37
N LYS A 417 10.33 -1.33 17.54
CA LYS A 417 9.50 -0.34 16.88
C LYS A 417 8.10 -0.40 17.47
N ILE A 418 7.81 0.51 18.37
CA ILE A 418 6.54 0.55 19.10
C ILE A 418 5.37 0.79 18.13
N ILE A 419 4.37 -0.07 18.21
CA ILE A 419 3.09 0.05 17.50
C ILE A 419 2.06 0.68 18.43
N ASP A 420 1.98 0.18 19.66
CA ASP A 420 1.03 0.62 20.66
C ASP A 420 1.62 0.52 22.07
N LEU A 421 1.13 1.31 22.98
CA LEU A 421 1.59 1.37 24.36
C LEU A 421 0.41 1.66 25.31
N HIS A 422 0.28 0.82 26.31
CA HIS A 422 -0.69 0.97 27.38
C HIS A 422 -0.02 1.10 28.74
N ARG A 423 -0.46 2.07 29.55
CA ARG A 423 -0.05 2.17 30.95
C ARG A 423 -0.74 1.08 31.73
N THR A 424 -0.01 0.42 32.62
CA THR A 424 -0.60 -0.40 33.65
C THR A 424 -0.91 0.50 34.83
N ASP A 425 -2.21 0.66 35.14
CA ASP A 425 -2.63 1.27 36.40
C ASP A 425 -2.06 0.42 37.54
N ASN A 426 -1.36 1.08 38.47
CA ASN A 426 -0.84 0.46 39.69
C ASN A 426 -1.96 0.03 40.63
#